data_2bfb66f9387166192e3a74de3fef8202
#
_entry.id   2bfb66f9387166192e3a74de3fef8202
#
_cell.length_a   1.000
_cell.length_b   1.000
_cell.length_c   1.000
_cell.angle_alpha   90.00
_cell.angle_beta   90.00
_cell.angle_gamma   90.00
#
_symmetry.space_group_name_H-M   'P 1'
#
loop_
_entity.id
_entity.type
_entity.pdbx_description
1 polymer ?
#
loop_
_entity_poly.entity_id
_entity_poly.type
_entity_poly.pdbx_seq_one_letter_code
_entity_poly.pdbx_strand_id
1 'polypeptide(L)'
;MVEILCPHCDEEIELDDDAIGEFSCPHCDEDFTWGELSDDGISTDFYDWKGFWIGFGIPNLFIILAWSLHLLLHEYKIRFDFLGILNSGDVFGLLHIVSFLSWISILIYGIRSKNRAMWKGTLVGLAAAPAFEIIGWVLYVEATGWSMRTI
;
A
#
# COMPACT_ATOMS: atom_id res chain seq x y z
N MET A 1 -15.06 19.39 -32.60
CA MET A 1 -15.55 20.60 -31.89
C MET A 1 -16.60 20.15 -30.89
N VAL A 2 -16.45 20.55 -29.66
CA VAL A 2 -17.36 20.24 -28.57
C VAL A 2 -18.07 21.53 -28.15
N GLU A 3 -19.37 21.44 -27.98
CA GLU A 3 -20.20 22.56 -27.46
C GLU A 3 -20.28 22.43 -25.94
N ILE A 4 -19.91 23.49 -25.23
CA ILE A 4 -19.97 23.55 -23.77
C ILE A 4 -20.74 24.78 -23.32
N LEU A 5 -21.29 24.74 -22.11
CA LEU A 5 -21.87 25.91 -21.47
C LEU A 5 -20.84 26.64 -20.61
N CYS A 6 -20.76 27.94 -20.76
CA CYS A 6 -19.91 28.77 -19.90
C CYS A 6 -20.38 28.66 -18.44
N PRO A 7 -19.50 28.37 -17.47
CA PRO A 7 -19.90 28.26 -16.06
C PRO A 7 -20.32 29.58 -15.41
N HIS A 8 -20.08 30.74 -16.08
CA HIS A 8 -20.36 32.06 -15.55
C HIS A 8 -21.62 32.71 -16.16
N CYS A 9 -21.92 32.44 -17.43
CA CYS A 9 -23.06 33.07 -18.10
C CYS A 9 -24.03 32.09 -18.76
N ASP A 10 -23.78 30.79 -18.69
CA ASP A 10 -24.56 29.70 -19.28
C ASP A 10 -24.78 29.78 -20.82
N GLU A 11 -23.97 30.62 -21.51
CA GLU A 11 -23.98 30.69 -22.97
C GLU A 11 -23.12 29.58 -23.59
N GLU A 12 -23.54 29.12 -24.78
CA GLU A 12 -22.85 28.03 -25.50
C GLU A 12 -21.55 28.56 -26.13
N ILE A 13 -20.49 27.80 -25.97
CA ILE A 13 -19.14 28.08 -26.52
C ILE A 13 -18.68 26.84 -27.28
N GLU A 14 -18.19 27.03 -28.48
CA GLU A 14 -17.55 25.97 -29.26
C GLU A 14 -16.03 25.95 -28.96
N LEU A 15 -15.55 24.77 -28.54
CA LEU A 15 -14.11 24.50 -28.36
C LEU A 15 -13.67 23.34 -29.27
N ASP A 16 -12.37 23.25 -29.52
CA ASP A 16 -11.80 22.09 -30.19
C ASP A 16 -11.93 20.84 -29.30
N ASP A 17 -12.04 19.66 -29.92
CA ASP A 17 -12.24 18.39 -29.20
C ASP A 17 -11.09 18.06 -28.24
N ASP A 18 -9.91 18.61 -28.48
CA ASP A 18 -8.69 18.45 -27.68
C ASP A 18 -8.30 19.71 -26.88
N ALA A 19 -9.20 20.69 -26.80
CA ALA A 19 -8.96 21.92 -26.06
C ALA A 19 -8.84 21.68 -24.56
N ILE A 20 -7.68 22.04 -23.97
CA ILE A 20 -7.38 21.92 -22.54
C ILE A 20 -6.67 23.20 -22.08
N GLY A 21 -7.09 23.77 -20.98
CA GLY A 21 -6.45 24.92 -20.37
C GLY A 21 -7.40 26.04 -19.93
N GLU A 22 -6.85 27.23 -19.74
CA GLU A 22 -7.60 28.43 -19.42
C GLU A 22 -8.13 29.07 -20.71
N PHE A 23 -9.39 29.40 -20.72
CA PHE A 23 -10.12 30.05 -21.82
C PHE A 23 -10.91 31.23 -21.28
N SER A 24 -10.93 32.32 -22.06
CA SER A 24 -11.81 33.46 -21.77
C SER A 24 -13.12 33.30 -22.53
N CYS A 25 -14.25 33.45 -21.84
CA CYS A 25 -15.56 33.39 -22.47
C CYS A 25 -15.79 34.58 -23.39
N PRO A 26 -16.16 34.37 -24.68
CA PRO A 26 -16.42 35.48 -25.60
C PRO A 26 -17.72 36.27 -25.26
N HIS A 27 -18.55 35.76 -24.34
CA HIS A 27 -19.83 36.37 -23.99
C HIS A 27 -19.79 37.20 -22.71
N CYS A 28 -18.96 36.81 -21.74
CA CYS A 28 -18.88 37.51 -20.44
C CYS A 28 -17.46 37.97 -20.05
N ASP A 29 -16.44 37.69 -20.89
CA ASP A 29 -15.02 38.00 -20.66
C ASP A 29 -14.43 37.39 -19.37
N GLU A 30 -15.14 36.47 -18.71
CA GLU A 30 -14.65 35.76 -17.54
C GLU A 30 -13.80 34.56 -17.98
N ASP A 31 -12.70 34.35 -17.25
CA ASP A 31 -11.81 33.24 -17.48
C ASP A 31 -12.35 31.97 -16.81
N PHE A 32 -12.28 30.85 -17.51
CA PHE A 32 -12.62 29.52 -16.99
C PHE A 32 -11.64 28.47 -17.49
N THR A 33 -11.49 27.41 -16.74
CA THR A 33 -10.67 26.25 -17.14
C THR A 33 -11.56 25.17 -17.74
N TRP A 34 -11.17 24.67 -18.93
CA TRP A 34 -11.83 23.56 -19.59
C TRP A 34 -10.84 22.44 -19.86
N GLY A 35 -11.32 21.21 -19.71
CA GLY A 35 -10.46 20.06 -19.93
C GLY A 35 -9.32 19.99 -18.93
N GLU A 36 -9.41 20.71 -17.82
CA GLU A 36 -8.58 20.32 -16.68
C GLU A 36 -8.80 18.83 -16.53
N LEU A 37 -7.72 18.10 -16.71
CA LEU A 37 -7.68 16.71 -16.32
C LEU A 37 -8.17 16.70 -14.88
N SER A 38 -9.51 16.54 -14.73
CA SER A 38 -10.09 16.29 -13.42
C SER A 38 -9.19 15.21 -12.84
N ASP A 39 -8.80 15.36 -11.61
CA ASP A 39 -7.97 14.41 -10.84
C ASP A 39 -8.49 12.95 -10.94
N ASP A 40 -9.60 12.75 -11.63
CA ASP A 40 -10.29 11.49 -11.89
C ASP A 40 -10.11 10.92 -13.32
N GLY A 41 -9.53 11.63 -14.29
CA GLY A 41 -9.43 11.19 -15.69
C GLY A 41 -8.04 11.30 -16.27
N ILE A 42 -7.34 10.17 -16.40
CA ILE A 42 -6.04 10.00 -17.03
C ILE A 42 -5.02 11.02 -16.47
N SER A 43 -4.85 10.98 -15.16
CA SER A 43 -3.56 11.26 -14.61
C SER A 43 -2.59 10.35 -15.38
N THR A 44 -1.58 10.92 -16.03
CA THR A 44 -0.28 10.25 -16.00
C THR A 44 -0.06 10.06 -14.51
N ASP A 45 -0.73 9.03 -13.96
CA ASP A 45 -0.47 8.57 -12.63
C ASP A 45 1.03 8.36 -12.59
N PHE A 46 1.75 9.37 -12.17
CA PHE A 46 3.01 9.11 -11.51
C PHE A 46 2.57 8.22 -10.37
N TYR A 47 2.54 6.92 -10.72
CA TYR A 47 2.13 5.86 -9.82
C TYR A 47 2.87 6.15 -8.53
N ASP A 48 2.15 6.49 -7.48
CA ASP A 48 2.76 6.85 -6.21
C ASP A 48 3.49 5.63 -5.65
N TRP A 49 4.69 5.39 -6.21
CA TRP A 49 5.56 4.31 -5.79
C TRP A 49 5.82 4.34 -4.29
N LYS A 50 5.87 5.53 -3.70
CA LYS A 50 6.04 5.65 -2.25
C LYS A 50 4.84 5.10 -1.51
N GLY A 51 3.63 5.53 -1.88
CA GLY A 51 2.41 5.00 -1.31
C GLY A 51 2.28 3.50 -1.51
N PHE A 52 2.58 2.98 -2.72
CA PHE A 52 2.56 1.55 -2.98
C PHE A 52 3.52 0.79 -2.06
N TRP A 53 4.78 1.21 -1.96
CA TRP A 53 5.78 0.52 -1.14
C TRP A 53 5.51 0.65 0.36
N ILE A 54 4.88 1.73 0.81
CA ILE A 54 4.39 1.85 2.19
C ILE A 54 3.33 0.78 2.46
N GLY A 55 2.33 0.68 1.57
CA GLY A 55 1.26 -0.31 1.69
C GLY A 55 1.75 -1.75 1.62
N PHE A 56 2.62 -2.05 0.67
CA PHE A 56 3.20 -3.37 0.47
C PHE A 56 4.26 -3.71 1.53
N GLY A 57 5.20 -2.78 1.75
CA GLY A 57 6.46 -3.07 2.44
C GLY A 57 6.33 -3.10 3.95
N ILE A 58 5.64 -2.13 4.56
CA ILE A 58 5.62 -2.01 6.04
C ILE A 58 5.05 -3.28 6.70
N PRO A 59 3.87 -3.78 6.32
CA PRO A 59 3.34 -4.98 6.97
C PRO A 59 4.23 -6.22 6.73
N ASN A 60 4.70 -6.42 5.48
CA ASN A 60 5.54 -7.57 5.16
C ASN A 60 6.92 -7.50 5.84
N LEU A 61 7.42 -6.31 6.13
CA LEU A 61 8.65 -6.12 6.90
C LEU A 61 8.55 -6.75 8.29
N PHE A 62 7.39 -6.63 8.96
CA PHE A 62 7.18 -7.27 10.26
C PHE A 62 7.17 -8.79 10.17
N ILE A 63 6.64 -9.37 9.08
CA ILE A 63 6.69 -10.82 8.84
C ILE A 63 8.16 -11.26 8.66
N ILE A 64 8.90 -10.57 7.81
CA ILE A 64 10.32 -10.88 7.57
C ILE A 64 11.13 -10.74 8.87
N LEU A 65 10.87 -9.69 9.64
CA LEU A 65 11.53 -9.47 10.92
C LEU A 65 11.20 -10.58 11.93
N ALA A 66 9.94 -11.01 11.97
CA ALA A 66 9.51 -12.10 12.85
C ALA A 66 10.27 -13.39 12.55
N TRP A 67 10.34 -13.80 11.28
CA TRP A 67 11.09 -14.99 10.87
C TRP A 67 12.59 -14.85 11.09
N SER A 68 13.17 -13.70 10.75
CA SER A 68 14.61 -13.45 10.95
C SER A 68 14.99 -13.51 12.42
N LEU A 69 14.19 -12.89 13.28
CA LEU A 69 14.44 -12.90 14.72
C LEU A 69 14.25 -14.31 15.29
N HIS A 70 13.22 -15.03 14.86
CA HIS A 70 12.97 -16.40 15.30
C HIS A 70 14.12 -17.34 14.95
N LEU A 71 14.66 -17.27 13.73
CA LEU A 71 15.83 -18.02 13.28
C LEU A 71 17.07 -17.65 14.09
N LEU A 72 17.37 -16.37 14.29
CA LEU A 72 18.51 -15.92 15.08
C LEU A 72 18.44 -16.43 16.52
N LEU A 73 17.29 -16.29 17.17
CA LEU A 73 17.12 -16.75 18.55
C LEU A 73 17.28 -18.26 18.68
N HIS A 74 16.83 -19.03 17.67
CA HIS A 74 17.01 -20.47 17.62
C HIS A 74 18.47 -20.85 17.42
N GLU A 75 19.15 -20.25 16.44
CA GLU A 75 20.55 -20.54 16.11
C GLU A 75 21.49 -20.26 17.28
N TYR A 76 21.34 -19.11 17.90
CA TYR A 76 22.20 -18.71 19.03
C TYR A 76 21.74 -19.27 20.37
N LYS A 77 20.68 -20.08 20.42
CA LYS A 77 20.07 -20.61 21.67
C LYS A 77 19.82 -19.52 22.72
N ILE A 78 19.56 -18.29 22.24
CA ILE A 78 19.28 -17.16 23.11
C ILE A 78 17.86 -17.37 23.68
N ARG A 79 17.78 -17.70 24.95
CA ARG A 79 16.51 -17.64 25.68
C ARG A 79 16.24 -16.19 26.00
N PHE A 80 15.26 -15.64 25.30
CA PHE A 80 14.77 -14.27 25.57
C PHE A 80 13.81 -14.34 26.76
N ASP A 81 14.34 -14.61 27.93
CA ASP A 81 13.59 -14.46 29.18
C ASP A 81 13.62 -12.97 29.59
N PHE A 82 13.05 -12.11 28.75
CA PHE A 82 12.84 -10.72 29.13
C PHE A 82 11.79 -10.70 30.27
N LEU A 83 12.29 -10.52 31.49
CA LEU A 83 11.48 -10.53 32.73
C LEU A 83 10.73 -11.84 33.02
N GLY A 84 11.10 -12.98 32.42
CA GLY A 84 10.39 -14.26 32.63
C GLY A 84 8.96 -14.30 32.09
N ILE A 85 8.57 -13.30 31.26
CA ILE A 85 7.19 -13.13 30.80
C ILE A 85 7.03 -13.50 29.31
N LEU A 86 8.06 -13.28 28.48
CA LEU A 86 7.99 -13.52 27.03
C LEU A 86 9.04 -14.53 26.60
N ASN A 87 8.61 -15.56 25.90
CA ASN A 87 9.49 -16.49 25.19
C ASN A 87 9.62 -16.11 23.71
N SER A 88 10.51 -16.79 22.96
CA SER A 88 10.71 -16.51 21.53
C SER A 88 9.45 -16.69 20.69
N GLY A 89 8.56 -17.61 21.06
CA GLY A 89 7.28 -17.82 20.39
C GLY A 89 6.30 -16.68 20.62
N ASP A 90 6.29 -16.09 21.80
CA ASP A 90 5.43 -14.94 22.12
C ASP A 90 5.88 -13.70 21.32
N VAL A 91 7.18 -13.46 21.20
CA VAL A 91 7.73 -12.37 20.38
C VAL A 91 7.37 -12.56 18.89
N PHE A 92 7.51 -13.80 18.40
CA PHE A 92 7.10 -14.15 17.05
C PHE A 92 5.62 -13.86 16.81
N GLY A 93 4.75 -14.31 17.72
CA GLY A 93 3.32 -14.05 17.67
C GLY A 93 2.96 -12.57 17.73
N LEU A 94 3.62 -11.80 18.60
CA LEU A 94 3.42 -10.35 18.69
C LEU A 94 3.76 -9.62 17.38
N LEU A 95 4.86 -9.97 16.74
CA LEU A 95 5.24 -9.37 15.45
C LEU A 95 4.22 -9.66 14.34
N HIS A 96 3.62 -10.85 14.34
CA HIS A 96 2.54 -11.19 13.40
C HIS A 96 1.25 -10.38 13.70
N ILE A 97 0.92 -10.18 14.97
CA ILE A 97 -0.21 -9.32 15.36
C ILE A 97 0.05 -7.87 14.90
N VAL A 98 1.25 -7.33 15.12
CA VAL A 98 1.63 -5.99 14.67
C VAL A 98 1.57 -5.87 13.15
N SER A 99 2.03 -6.89 12.43
CA SER A 99 1.89 -6.97 10.98
C SER A 99 0.43 -6.88 10.57
N PHE A 100 -0.44 -7.71 11.14
CA PHE A 100 -1.86 -7.73 10.82
C PHE A 100 -2.56 -6.39 11.12
N LEU A 101 -2.28 -5.79 12.27
CA LEU A 101 -2.82 -4.47 12.62
C LEU A 101 -2.32 -3.38 11.69
N SER A 102 -1.06 -3.45 11.23
CA SER A 102 -0.51 -2.50 10.25
C SER A 102 -1.20 -2.61 8.89
N TRP A 103 -1.55 -3.83 8.43
CA TRP A 103 -2.35 -4.04 7.23
C TRP A 103 -3.69 -3.31 7.29
N ILE A 104 -4.43 -3.52 8.37
CA ILE A 104 -5.74 -2.88 8.55
C ILE A 104 -5.59 -1.36 8.59
N SER A 105 -4.63 -0.87 9.37
CA SER A 105 -4.43 0.57 9.56
C SER A 105 -4.04 1.28 8.26
N ILE A 106 -3.10 0.72 7.50
CA ILE A 106 -2.63 1.30 6.24
C ILE A 106 -3.73 1.21 5.17
N LEU A 107 -4.49 0.11 5.13
CA LEU A 107 -5.62 -0.04 4.21
C LEU A 107 -6.68 1.03 4.47
N ILE A 108 -7.10 1.19 5.73
CA ILE A 108 -8.08 2.21 6.12
C ILE A 108 -7.56 3.62 5.78
N TYR A 109 -6.29 3.90 6.11
CA TYR A 109 -5.68 5.18 5.80
C TYR A 109 -5.62 5.44 4.30
N GLY A 110 -5.17 4.46 3.50
CA GLY A 110 -5.10 4.56 2.04
C GLY A 110 -6.46 4.82 1.38
N ILE A 111 -7.52 4.17 1.88
CA ILE A 111 -8.90 4.41 1.43
C ILE A 111 -9.36 5.81 1.81
N ARG A 112 -9.16 6.22 3.07
CA ARG A 112 -9.61 7.54 3.56
C ARG A 112 -8.87 8.70 2.91
N SER A 113 -7.58 8.57 2.68
CA SER A 113 -6.73 9.56 2.00
C SER A 113 -6.90 9.55 0.48
N LYS A 114 -7.75 8.67 -0.06
CA LYS A 114 -7.93 8.43 -1.51
C LYS A 114 -6.62 8.07 -2.24
N ASN A 115 -5.59 7.62 -1.51
CA ASN A 115 -4.32 7.21 -2.09
C ASN A 115 -4.46 5.81 -2.70
N ARG A 116 -4.74 5.77 -4.02
CA ARG A 116 -4.97 4.52 -4.77
C ARG A 116 -3.75 3.60 -4.77
N ALA A 117 -2.54 4.14 -4.83
CA ALA A 117 -1.33 3.34 -4.84
C ALA A 117 -1.11 2.63 -3.50
N MET A 118 -1.35 3.34 -2.40
CA MET A 118 -1.15 2.79 -1.06
C MET A 118 -2.09 1.61 -0.76
N TRP A 119 -3.40 1.74 -0.96
CA TRP A 119 -4.31 0.64 -0.66
C TRP A 119 -4.14 -0.53 -1.65
N LYS A 120 -3.79 -0.27 -2.94
CA LYS A 120 -3.42 -1.33 -3.89
C LYS A 120 -2.16 -2.06 -3.45
N GLY A 121 -1.12 -1.33 -3.01
CA GLY A 121 0.10 -1.91 -2.43
C GLY A 121 -0.20 -2.79 -1.23
N THR A 122 -1.11 -2.34 -0.36
CA THR A 122 -1.56 -3.12 0.81
C THR A 122 -2.23 -4.43 0.39
N LEU A 123 -3.13 -4.41 -0.60
CA LEU A 123 -3.78 -5.63 -1.09
C LEU A 123 -2.80 -6.59 -1.77
N VAL A 124 -1.88 -6.07 -2.59
CA VAL A 124 -0.83 -6.89 -3.22
C VAL A 124 0.08 -7.52 -2.17
N GLY A 125 0.47 -6.74 -1.17
CA GLY A 125 1.26 -7.24 -0.05
C GLY A 125 0.50 -8.34 0.72
N LEU A 126 -0.80 -8.17 1.01
CA LEU A 126 -1.63 -9.18 1.66
C LEU A 126 -1.68 -10.49 0.86
N ALA A 127 -1.77 -10.38 -0.45
CA ALA A 127 -1.71 -11.56 -1.32
C ALA A 127 -0.32 -12.22 -1.34
N ALA A 128 0.75 -11.46 -1.13
CA ALA A 128 2.13 -11.97 -1.08
C ALA A 128 2.52 -12.54 0.30
N ALA A 129 1.83 -12.14 1.38
CA ALA A 129 2.14 -12.57 2.74
C ALA A 129 2.27 -14.10 2.92
N PRO A 130 1.37 -14.94 2.37
CA PRO A 130 1.50 -16.40 2.47
C PRO A 130 2.81 -16.93 1.87
N ALA A 131 3.33 -16.29 0.81
CA ALA A 131 4.62 -16.69 0.23
C ALA A 131 5.78 -16.41 1.18
N PHE A 132 5.78 -15.27 1.87
CA PHE A 132 6.78 -14.94 2.90
C PHE A 132 6.71 -15.91 4.08
N GLU A 133 5.50 -16.31 4.50
CA GLU A 133 5.31 -17.30 5.55
C GLU A 133 5.88 -18.67 5.16
N ILE A 134 5.59 -19.13 3.94
CA ILE A 134 6.10 -20.41 3.43
C ILE A 134 7.64 -20.38 3.35
N ILE A 135 8.21 -19.31 2.80
CA ILE A 135 9.67 -19.16 2.70
C ILE A 135 10.29 -19.16 4.09
N GLY A 136 9.74 -18.40 5.03
CA GLY A 136 10.23 -18.35 6.40
C GLY A 136 10.19 -19.71 7.07
N TRP A 137 9.10 -20.46 6.87
CA TRP A 137 8.95 -21.81 7.42
C TRP A 137 9.94 -22.81 6.80
N VAL A 138 10.15 -22.77 5.48
CA VAL A 138 11.14 -23.61 4.81
C VAL A 138 12.54 -23.35 5.33
N LEU A 139 12.94 -22.07 5.43
CA LEU A 139 14.25 -21.70 5.98
C LEU A 139 14.41 -22.16 7.43
N TYR A 140 13.35 -22.08 8.22
CA TYR A 140 13.35 -22.55 9.60
C TYR A 140 13.57 -24.08 9.67
N VAL A 141 12.84 -24.84 8.85
CA VAL A 141 12.98 -26.31 8.79
C VAL A 141 14.39 -26.72 8.37
N GLU A 142 14.95 -26.04 7.37
CA GLU A 142 16.34 -26.30 6.92
C GLU A 142 17.36 -25.97 8.01
N ALA A 143 17.24 -24.80 8.65
CA ALA A 143 18.17 -24.37 9.68
C ALA A 143 18.13 -25.23 10.96
N THR A 144 16.92 -25.73 11.32
CA THR A 144 16.74 -26.49 12.57
C THR A 144 16.87 -27.99 12.39
N GLY A 145 16.94 -28.47 11.13
CA GLY A 145 16.93 -29.91 10.84
C GLY A 145 15.60 -30.59 11.23
N TRP A 146 14.55 -29.80 11.45
CA TRP A 146 13.24 -30.31 11.85
C TRP A 146 12.63 -31.10 10.69
N SER A 147 12.69 -32.43 10.76
CA SER A 147 12.07 -33.28 9.74
C SER A 147 10.78 -33.88 10.28
N MET A 148 9.73 -33.94 9.45
CA MET A 148 8.46 -34.61 9.78
C MET A 148 8.58 -36.13 9.99
N ARG A 149 9.78 -36.65 10.16
CA ARG A 149 10.04 -38.09 10.39
C ARG A 149 9.75 -38.56 11.81
N THR A 150 9.21 -37.69 12.65
CA THR A 150 8.93 -38.01 14.08
C THR A 150 7.45 -37.97 14.43
N ILE A 151 6.56 -38.33 13.47
CA ILE A 151 5.17 -38.64 13.75
C ILE A 151 4.89 -40.10 13.38
#